data_8eb50355b643610a570530a10f901c14
#
_entry.id   8eb50355b643610a570530a10f901c14
#
_cell.length_a   1.000
_cell.length_b   1.000
_cell.length_c   1.000
_cell.angle_alpha   90.00
_cell.angle_beta   90.00
_cell.angle_gamma   90.00
#
_symmetry.space_group_name_H-M   'P 1'
#
loop_
_entity.id
_entity.type
_entity.pdbx_description
1 polymer ?
#
loop_
_entity_poly.entity_id
_entity_poly.type
_entity_poly.pdbx_seq_one_letter_code
_entity_poly.pdbx_strand_id
1 'polypeptide(L)'
;KREINCLNVIFPRLFRNIEEDDLIAGRLDFLPVGFGSVTSVGGVGHYCVFDKLQKFQSELVSEEDKKRVDKIGKYWEEHDVKALYCKDVLTEDTIGRFIDCNYPLMATARLSGMMLDYPKLLDNGIDGLKNIIKDKLNKSAENEFLKIALETLDLYEKTVDYERKLIAKAMKNAGEERLKELLLIDESLSAIR
;
A
#
# COMPACT_ATOMS: atom_id res chain seq x y z
N LYS A 1 -10.09 3.58 8.16
CA LYS A 1 -9.41 2.74 9.18
C LYS A 1 -9.04 1.35 8.67
N ARG A 2 -9.91 0.64 7.95
CA ARG A 2 -9.63 -0.68 7.36
C ARG A 2 -8.38 -0.64 6.46
N GLU A 3 -8.27 0.35 5.58
CA GLU A 3 -7.14 0.54 4.67
C GLU A 3 -5.83 0.69 5.43
N ILE A 4 -5.79 1.53 6.47
CA ILE A 4 -4.58 1.72 7.28
C ILE A 4 -4.18 0.44 8.00
N ASN A 5 -5.14 -0.31 8.54
CA ASN A 5 -4.85 -1.59 9.15
C ASN A 5 -4.24 -2.57 8.13
N CYS A 6 -4.74 -2.56 6.90
CA CYS A 6 -4.19 -3.34 5.80
C CYS A 6 -2.75 -2.91 5.47
N LEU A 7 -2.52 -1.61 5.31
CA LEU A 7 -1.20 -1.06 5.01
C LEU A 7 -0.17 -1.32 6.12
N ASN A 8 -0.58 -1.27 7.40
CA ASN A 8 0.29 -1.64 8.53
C ASN A 8 0.79 -3.10 8.46
N VAL A 9 0.00 -4.01 7.89
CA VAL A 9 0.39 -5.41 7.72
C VAL A 9 1.28 -5.58 6.48
N ILE A 10 0.99 -4.84 5.41
CA ILE A 10 1.60 -5.02 4.10
C ILE A 10 2.94 -4.30 4.00
N PHE A 11 3.02 -3.05 4.42
CA PHE A 11 4.21 -2.20 4.22
C PHE A 11 5.52 -2.87 4.66
N PRO A 12 5.62 -3.43 5.88
CA PRO A 12 6.87 -4.08 6.29
C PRO A 12 7.28 -5.28 5.42
N ARG A 13 6.37 -5.78 4.59
CA ARG A 13 6.60 -6.93 3.71
C ARG A 13 6.82 -6.56 2.26
N LEU A 14 6.50 -5.33 1.89
CA LEU A 14 6.67 -4.84 0.53
C LEU A 14 8.08 -4.32 0.27
N PHE A 15 8.76 -3.86 1.30
CA PHE A 15 10.08 -3.27 1.16
C PHE A 15 11.16 -4.35 1.08
N ARG A 16 12.00 -4.22 0.07
CA ARG A 16 13.14 -5.10 -0.14
C ARG A 16 14.30 -4.70 0.75
N ASN A 17 15.16 -5.68 1.03
CA ASN A 17 16.47 -5.35 1.55
C ASN A 17 17.22 -4.47 0.53
N ILE A 18 18.00 -3.52 1.03
CA ILE A 18 18.84 -2.71 0.18
C ILE A 18 19.97 -3.59 -0.42
N GLU A 19 20.14 -3.53 -1.72
CA GLU A 19 21.14 -4.28 -2.47
C GLU A 19 22.46 -3.48 -2.57
N GLU A 20 23.51 -4.11 -3.08
CA GLU A 20 24.87 -3.55 -3.07
C GLU A 20 24.97 -2.26 -3.93
N ASP A 21 24.20 -2.19 -5.00
CA ASP A 21 24.18 -1.09 -5.96
C ASP A 21 23.02 -0.10 -5.78
N ASP A 22 22.17 -0.30 -4.76
CA ASP A 22 21.05 0.59 -4.50
C ASP A 22 21.54 1.92 -3.90
N LEU A 23 21.28 3.02 -4.59
CA LEU A 23 21.54 4.39 -4.12
C LEU A 23 20.34 5.05 -3.43
N ILE A 24 19.18 4.41 -3.50
CA ILE A 24 17.92 4.89 -2.95
C ILE A 24 17.26 3.77 -2.17
N ALA A 25 16.85 4.05 -0.95
CA ALA A 25 16.06 3.12 -0.14
C ALA A 25 14.57 3.13 -0.52
N GLY A 26 13.84 2.13 -0.07
CA GLY A 26 12.40 2.06 -0.25
C GLY A 26 11.95 1.38 -1.54
N ARG A 27 12.78 0.55 -2.15
CA ARG A 27 12.33 -0.30 -3.26
C ARG A 27 11.29 -1.29 -2.78
N LEU A 28 10.20 -1.34 -3.53
CA LEU A 28 9.10 -2.25 -3.24
C LEU A 28 9.28 -3.56 -3.99
N ASP A 29 8.99 -4.67 -3.31
CA ASP A 29 8.73 -5.93 -3.98
C ASP A 29 7.41 -5.89 -4.72
N PHE A 30 7.28 -6.76 -5.73
CA PHE A 30 6.02 -6.91 -6.42
C PHE A 30 4.96 -7.41 -5.45
N LEU A 31 3.75 -6.88 -5.61
CA LEU A 31 2.62 -7.34 -4.85
C LEU A 31 2.33 -8.81 -5.07
N PRO A 32 1.68 -9.44 -4.08
CA PRO A 32 1.20 -10.80 -4.20
C PRO A 32 0.45 -11.01 -5.51
N VAL A 33 0.78 -12.09 -6.19
CA VAL A 33 0.06 -12.54 -7.38
C VAL A 33 -1.44 -12.72 -7.05
N GLY A 34 -2.30 -12.26 -7.93
CA GLY A 34 -3.75 -12.36 -7.73
C GLY A 34 -4.42 -11.05 -7.35
N PHE A 35 -3.69 -10.09 -6.87
CA PHE A 35 -4.22 -8.75 -6.64
C PHE A 35 -3.88 -7.85 -7.82
N GLY A 36 -4.86 -7.15 -8.30
CA GLY A 36 -4.69 -6.17 -9.36
C GLY A 36 -3.82 -5.02 -8.92
N SER A 37 -3.80 -4.00 -9.71
CA SER A 37 -2.94 -2.85 -9.49
C SER A 37 -2.96 -2.45 -8.04
N VAL A 38 -1.90 -2.69 -7.51
CA VAL A 38 -1.35 -2.31 -6.31
C VAL A 38 -1.87 -1.02 -5.80
N THR A 39 -2.09 -1.00 -4.59
CA THR A 39 -1.73 0.05 -3.65
C THR A 39 -1.71 1.47 -4.18
N SER A 40 -1.54 1.67 -5.47
CA SER A 40 -1.40 3.01 -6.00
C SER A 40 -2.68 3.81 -5.89
N VAL A 41 -3.82 3.17 -5.98
CA VAL A 41 -5.07 3.92 -5.99
C VAL A 41 -6.23 3.03 -5.61
N GLY A 42 -6.92 3.37 -4.55
CA GLY A 42 -8.10 2.65 -4.11
C GLY A 42 -7.82 1.52 -3.13
N GLY A 43 -6.55 1.30 -2.77
CA GLY A 43 -6.17 0.32 -1.76
C GLY A 43 -5.97 -1.09 -2.30
N VAL A 44 -5.47 -1.93 -1.45
CA VAL A 44 -5.23 -3.35 -1.71
C VAL A 44 -6.56 -4.07 -1.86
N GLY A 45 -6.68 -4.86 -2.91
CA GLY A 45 -7.87 -5.69 -3.11
C GLY A 45 -9.09 -4.93 -3.60
N HIS A 46 -8.92 -3.79 -4.25
CA HIS A 46 -10.02 -3.12 -4.87
C HIS A 46 -10.63 -3.93 -6.03
N TYR A 47 -9.86 -4.82 -6.62
CA TYR A 47 -10.35 -5.93 -7.44
C TYR A 47 -9.35 -7.10 -7.41
N CYS A 48 -9.85 -8.31 -7.59
CA CYS A 48 -9.03 -9.51 -7.64
C CYS A 48 -8.85 -9.99 -9.08
N VAL A 49 -7.63 -10.33 -9.46
CA VAL A 49 -7.33 -10.95 -10.75
C VAL A 49 -7.37 -12.46 -10.56
N PHE A 50 -8.56 -13.05 -10.65
CA PHE A 50 -8.82 -14.46 -10.32
C PHE A 50 -7.97 -15.44 -11.11
N ASP A 51 -7.74 -15.22 -12.41
CA ASP A 51 -6.89 -16.08 -13.24
C ASP A 51 -5.46 -16.18 -12.70
N LYS A 52 -4.92 -15.03 -12.23
CA LYS A 52 -3.59 -15.00 -11.61
C LYS A 52 -3.59 -15.68 -10.25
N LEU A 53 -4.65 -15.50 -9.48
CA LEU A 53 -4.80 -16.15 -8.17
C LEU A 53 -4.88 -17.68 -8.31
N GLN A 54 -5.64 -18.17 -9.28
CA GLN A 54 -5.74 -19.60 -9.60
C GLN A 54 -4.41 -20.17 -10.07
N LYS A 55 -3.71 -19.44 -10.95
CA LYS A 55 -2.37 -19.85 -11.40
C LYS A 55 -1.41 -19.95 -10.22
N PHE A 56 -1.37 -18.92 -9.37
CA PHE A 56 -0.57 -18.95 -8.16
C PHE A 56 -0.90 -20.12 -7.25
N GLN A 57 -2.19 -20.40 -7.02
CA GLN A 57 -2.66 -21.54 -6.23
C GLN A 57 -2.15 -22.86 -6.79
N SER A 58 -2.16 -23.02 -8.13
CA SER A 58 -1.69 -24.24 -8.79
C SER A 58 -0.19 -24.50 -8.63
N GLU A 59 0.60 -23.45 -8.42
CA GLU A 59 2.05 -23.51 -8.22
C GLU A 59 2.44 -23.82 -6.77
N LEU A 60 1.50 -23.71 -5.82
CA LEU A 60 1.77 -23.99 -4.40
C LEU A 60 1.92 -25.49 -4.15
N VAL A 61 2.87 -25.86 -3.31
CA VAL A 61 3.14 -27.23 -2.90
C VAL A 61 2.26 -27.63 -1.70
N SER A 62 2.07 -26.69 -0.76
CA SER A 62 1.34 -26.92 0.47
C SER A 62 -0.17 -26.93 0.24
N GLU A 63 -0.84 -27.99 0.62
CA GLU A 63 -2.32 -28.06 0.59
C GLU A 63 -2.98 -27.08 1.57
N GLU A 64 -2.31 -26.71 2.66
CA GLU A 64 -2.80 -25.70 3.57
C GLU A 64 -2.79 -24.30 2.92
N ASP A 65 -1.73 -23.97 2.22
CA ASP A 65 -1.63 -22.70 1.51
C ASP A 65 -2.60 -22.63 0.33
N LYS A 66 -2.79 -23.72 -0.39
CA LYS A 66 -3.85 -23.80 -1.42
C LYS A 66 -5.23 -23.48 -0.86
N LYS A 67 -5.57 -24.06 0.31
CA LYS A 67 -6.84 -23.76 0.99
C LYS A 67 -6.94 -22.31 1.45
N ARG A 68 -5.84 -21.73 1.90
CA ARG A 68 -5.79 -20.29 2.26
C ARG A 68 -6.07 -19.41 1.04
N VAL A 69 -5.44 -19.70 -0.09
CA VAL A 69 -5.65 -18.96 -1.34
C VAL A 69 -7.08 -19.12 -1.84
N ASP A 70 -7.65 -20.34 -1.79
CA ASP A 70 -9.05 -20.59 -2.13
C ASP A 70 -10.02 -19.75 -1.26
N LYS A 71 -9.77 -19.69 0.04
CA LYS A 71 -10.56 -18.88 0.95
C LYS A 71 -10.46 -17.38 0.62
N ILE A 72 -9.29 -16.91 0.24
CA ILE A 72 -9.07 -15.52 -0.20
C ILE A 72 -9.83 -15.25 -1.48
N GLY A 73 -9.75 -16.14 -2.46
CA GLY A 73 -10.48 -16.04 -3.72
C GLY A 73 -11.99 -15.91 -3.50
N LYS A 74 -12.57 -16.85 -2.75
CA LYS A 74 -14.01 -16.85 -2.40
C LYS A 74 -14.45 -15.57 -1.69
N TYR A 75 -13.61 -15.05 -0.79
CA TYR A 75 -13.91 -13.79 -0.15
C TYR A 75 -13.99 -12.63 -1.16
N TRP A 76 -13.04 -12.55 -2.09
CA TRP A 76 -13.00 -11.47 -3.06
C TRP A 76 -14.03 -11.60 -4.19
N GLU A 77 -14.51 -12.81 -4.49
CA GLU A 77 -15.64 -13.00 -5.41
C GLU A 77 -16.87 -12.19 -5.02
N GLU A 78 -17.09 -12.01 -3.72
CA GLU A 78 -18.25 -11.29 -3.18
C GLU A 78 -17.93 -9.86 -2.73
N HIS A 79 -16.66 -9.55 -2.48
CA HIS A 79 -16.25 -8.33 -1.78
C HIS A 79 -15.31 -7.44 -2.59
N ASP A 80 -14.97 -7.80 -3.81
CA ASP A 80 -14.21 -6.90 -4.67
C ASP A 80 -15.08 -5.71 -5.14
N VAL A 81 -14.43 -4.65 -5.61
CA VAL A 81 -15.16 -3.44 -6.03
C VAL A 81 -16.12 -3.73 -7.17
N LYS A 82 -15.77 -4.64 -8.09
CA LYS A 82 -16.64 -5.01 -9.21
C LYS A 82 -17.91 -5.70 -8.71
N ALA A 83 -17.77 -6.67 -7.81
CA ALA A 83 -18.89 -7.40 -7.22
C ALA A 83 -19.82 -6.46 -6.46
N LEU A 84 -19.27 -5.60 -5.62
CA LEU A 84 -20.04 -4.60 -4.86
C LEU A 84 -20.70 -3.57 -5.77
N TYR A 85 -20.02 -3.10 -6.81
CA TYR A 85 -20.57 -2.16 -7.76
C TYR A 85 -21.74 -2.76 -8.55
N CYS A 86 -21.60 -4.01 -9.02
CA CYS A 86 -22.67 -4.72 -9.69
C CYS A 86 -23.88 -4.94 -8.77
N LYS A 87 -23.63 -5.20 -7.48
CA LYS A 87 -24.71 -5.48 -6.52
C LYS A 87 -25.43 -4.21 -6.05
N ASP A 88 -24.69 -3.16 -5.76
CA ASP A 88 -25.21 -2.03 -4.99
C ASP A 88 -25.48 -0.78 -5.85
N VAL A 89 -24.93 -0.70 -7.07
CA VAL A 89 -24.97 0.50 -7.89
C VAL A 89 -25.66 0.28 -9.24
N LEU A 90 -25.41 -0.86 -9.89
CA LEU A 90 -25.98 -1.13 -11.21
C LEU A 90 -27.44 -1.61 -11.12
N THR A 91 -28.24 -1.17 -12.06
CA THR A 91 -29.59 -1.69 -12.28
C THR A 91 -29.54 -2.99 -13.08
N GLU A 92 -30.62 -3.79 -13.02
CA GLU A 92 -30.74 -5.03 -13.80
C GLU A 92 -30.50 -4.81 -15.30
N ASP A 93 -30.94 -3.68 -15.86
CA ASP A 93 -30.75 -3.32 -17.27
C ASP A 93 -29.29 -3.05 -17.66
N THR A 94 -28.48 -2.63 -16.70
CA THR A 94 -27.07 -2.23 -16.94
C THR A 94 -26.09 -3.32 -16.53
N ILE A 95 -26.48 -4.23 -15.67
CA ILE A 95 -25.58 -5.25 -15.10
C ILE A 95 -25.05 -6.20 -16.18
N GLY A 96 -25.89 -6.63 -17.12
CA GLY A 96 -25.46 -7.48 -18.24
C GLY A 96 -24.39 -6.82 -19.10
N ARG A 97 -24.56 -5.54 -19.43
CA ARG A 97 -23.56 -4.76 -20.21
C ARG A 97 -22.24 -4.62 -19.49
N PHE A 98 -22.27 -4.61 -18.17
CA PHE A 98 -21.08 -4.46 -17.34
C PHE A 98 -20.34 -5.79 -17.14
N ILE A 99 -21.06 -6.88 -17.03
CA ILE A 99 -20.50 -8.25 -16.87
C ILE A 99 -19.84 -8.70 -18.17
N ASP A 100 -20.46 -8.44 -19.31
CA ASP A 100 -19.92 -8.78 -20.63
C ASP A 100 -18.69 -7.95 -21.03
N CYS A 101 -18.46 -6.86 -20.33
CA CYS A 101 -17.27 -6.05 -20.52
C CYS A 101 -16.07 -6.74 -19.85
N ASN A 102 -15.14 -7.27 -20.63
CA ASN A 102 -13.89 -7.87 -20.14
C ASN A 102 -12.97 -6.89 -19.39
N TYR A 103 -13.37 -5.64 -19.25
CA TYR A 103 -12.62 -4.62 -18.57
C TYR A 103 -13.28 -4.25 -17.23
N PRO A 104 -12.67 -4.59 -16.09
CA PRO A 104 -13.14 -4.15 -14.77
C PRO A 104 -12.93 -2.64 -14.54
N LEU A 105 -12.61 -1.91 -15.59
CA LEU A 105 -12.07 -0.55 -15.54
C LEU A 105 -13.02 0.49 -14.97
N MET A 106 -14.31 0.29 -15.13
CA MET A 106 -15.30 1.30 -14.71
C MET A 106 -15.53 1.29 -13.20
N ALA A 107 -15.36 0.12 -12.56
CA ALA A 107 -15.56 0.00 -11.12
C ALA A 107 -14.33 0.39 -10.30
N THR A 108 -13.17 0.47 -10.91
CA THR A 108 -11.91 0.71 -10.19
C THR A 108 -11.49 2.16 -10.14
N ALA A 109 -12.37 3.06 -10.47
CA ALA A 109 -12.16 4.50 -10.49
C ALA A 109 -10.68 4.89 -10.54
N ARG A 110 -10.19 5.26 -11.69
CA ARG A 110 -8.81 5.71 -11.84
C ARG A 110 -8.61 7.04 -11.11
N LEU A 111 -8.33 6.95 -9.83
CA LEU A 111 -7.87 8.10 -9.05
C LEU A 111 -6.38 8.39 -9.30
N SER A 112 -5.82 7.81 -10.34
CA SER A 112 -4.41 7.87 -10.71
C SER A 112 -3.91 9.26 -11.14
N GLY A 113 -4.73 10.28 -11.09
CA GLY A 113 -4.34 11.65 -11.37
C GLY A 113 -4.13 12.52 -10.12
N MET A 114 -4.26 11.95 -8.93
CA MET A 114 -3.99 12.70 -7.71
C MET A 114 -2.49 12.86 -7.51
N MET A 115 -2.04 14.10 -7.49
CA MET A 115 -0.69 14.44 -7.09
C MET A 115 -0.67 14.81 -5.61
N LEU A 116 0.42 14.45 -4.95
CA LEU A 116 0.67 14.93 -3.61
C LEU A 116 0.87 16.46 -3.63
N ASP A 117 0.42 17.12 -2.59
CA ASP A 117 0.75 18.52 -2.32
C ASP A 117 2.21 18.60 -1.85
N TYR A 118 3.13 18.45 -2.81
CA TYR A 118 4.58 18.44 -2.53
C TYR A 118 5.04 19.71 -1.81
N PRO A 119 4.64 20.94 -2.21
CA PRO A 119 5.02 22.13 -1.46
C PRO A 119 4.68 22.01 0.01
N LYS A 120 3.46 21.64 0.32
CA LYS A 120 3.01 21.49 1.70
C LYS A 120 3.77 20.42 2.48
N LEU A 121 4.09 19.29 1.83
CA LEU A 121 4.90 18.24 2.44
C LEU A 121 6.33 18.71 2.71
N LEU A 122 6.96 19.36 1.74
CA LEU A 122 8.34 19.82 1.85
C LEU A 122 8.50 20.97 2.86
N ASP A 123 7.53 21.88 2.92
CA ASP A 123 7.56 23.02 3.84
C ASP A 123 7.31 22.62 5.30
N ASN A 124 6.56 21.57 5.54
CA ASN A 124 6.12 21.19 6.90
C ASN A 124 6.75 19.91 7.43
N GLY A 125 7.19 19.03 6.57
CA GLY A 125 7.57 17.67 6.95
C GLY A 125 6.40 16.87 7.52
N ILE A 126 6.66 15.67 7.98
CA ILE A 126 5.64 14.80 8.59
C ILE A 126 5.17 15.39 9.93
N ASP A 127 6.09 15.89 10.74
CA ASP A 127 5.76 16.47 12.05
C ASP A 127 4.92 17.72 11.94
N GLY A 128 5.23 18.62 11.01
CA GLY A 128 4.43 19.81 10.75
C GLY A 128 3.02 19.47 10.28
N LEU A 129 2.88 18.48 9.39
CA LEU A 129 1.57 17.99 8.96
C LEU A 129 0.77 17.38 10.12
N LYS A 130 1.42 16.63 11.03
CA LYS A 130 0.77 16.12 12.25
C LYS A 130 0.28 17.24 13.14
N ASN A 131 1.08 18.28 13.32
CA ASN A 131 0.69 19.44 14.13
C ASN A 131 -0.51 20.17 13.54
N ILE A 132 -0.53 20.39 12.21
CA ILE A 132 -1.68 20.96 11.52
C ILE A 132 -2.96 20.12 11.73
N ILE A 133 -2.84 18.79 11.71
CA ILE A 133 -3.98 17.90 11.95
C ILE A 133 -4.42 17.96 13.41
N LYS A 134 -3.50 17.94 14.36
CA LYS A 134 -3.79 18.04 15.79
C LYS A 134 -4.52 19.36 16.13
N ASP A 135 -4.09 20.46 15.57
CA ASP A 135 -4.74 21.77 15.74
C ASP A 135 -6.20 21.78 15.23
N LYS A 136 -6.44 21.09 14.12
CA LYS A 136 -7.80 20.91 13.60
C LYS A 136 -8.63 19.97 14.47
N LEU A 137 -8.04 18.89 14.99
CA LEU A 137 -8.71 17.97 15.91
C LEU A 137 -9.09 18.66 17.22
N ASN A 138 -8.30 19.59 17.74
CA ASN A 138 -8.64 20.38 18.92
C ASN A 138 -9.93 21.19 18.73
N LYS A 139 -10.26 21.53 17.48
CA LYS A 139 -11.49 22.25 17.11
C LYS A 139 -12.65 21.33 16.75
N SER A 140 -12.37 20.08 16.43
CA SER A 140 -13.35 19.09 15.96
C SER A 140 -12.89 17.67 16.36
N ALA A 141 -12.95 17.37 17.64
CA ALA A 141 -12.44 16.12 18.21
C ALA A 141 -13.08 14.83 17.68
N GLU A 142 -14.30 14.92 17.15
CA GLU A 142 -15.04 13.77 16.59
C GLU A 142 -14.74 13.52 15.09
N ASN A 143 -13.85 14.29 14.47
CA ASN A 143 -13.56 14.14 13.05
C ASN A 143 -12.72 12.87 12.78
N GLU A 144 -13.39 11.79 12.40
CA GLU A 144 -12.77 10.51 12.06
C GLU A 144 -11.75 10.60 10.93
N PHE A 145 -11.97 11.44 9.92
CA PHE A 145 -11.03 11.62 8.83
C PHE A 145 -9.69 12.16 9.34
N LEU A 146 -9.71 13.16 10.22
CA LEU A 146 -8.49 13.74 10.78
C LEU A 146 -7.75 12.74 11.68
N LYS A 147 -8.48 11.92 12.46
CA LYS A 147 -7.88 10.83 13.25
C LYS A 147 -7.16 9.83 12.35
N ILE A 148 -7.83 9.42 11.27
CA ILE A 148 -7.28 8.49 10.28
C ILE A 148 -6.08 9.09 9.54
N ALA A 149 -6.12 10.38 9.20
CA ALA A 149 -5.00 11.07 8.58
C ALA A 149 -3.77 11.09 9.50
N LEU A 150 -3.96 11.29 10.80
CA LEU A 150 -2.88 11.21 11.80
C LEU A 150 -2.28 9.80 11.87
N GLU A 151 -3.13 8.76 11.97
CA GLU A 151 -2.69 7.36 11.93
C GLU A 151 -1.91 7.04 10.64
N THR A 152 -2.27 7.68 9.52
CA THR A 152 -1.55 7.50 8.24
C THR A 152 -0.15 8.08 8.30
N LEU A 153 0.02 9.27 8.86
CA LEU A 153 1.34 9.88 9.04
C LEU A 153 2.22 9.06 10.00
N ASP A 154 1.63 8.49 11.06
CA ASP A 154 2.33 7.56 11.95
C ASP A 154 2.78 6.28 11.21
N LEU A 155 2.01 5.82 10.25
CA LEU A 155 2.40 4.69 9.41
C LEU A 155 3.60 5.03 8.52
N TYR A 156 3.64 6.23 7.95
CA TYR A 156 4.80 6.69 7.17
C TYR A 156 6.07 6.72 8.02
N GLU A 157 6.03 7.24 9.23
CA GLU A 157 7.20 7.22 10.13
C GLU A 157 7.66 5.81 10.45
N LYS A 158 6.72 4.91 10.77
CA LYS A 158 7.05 3.49 10.98
C LYS A 158 7.71 2.85 9.76
N THR A 159 7.30 3.27 8.57
CA THR A 159 7.87 2.80 7.31
C THR A 159 9.30 3.29 7.14
N VAL A 160 9.56 4.57 7.40
CA VAL A 160 10.91 5.13 7.41
C VAL A 160 11.80 4.40 8.43
N ASP A 161 11.29 4.18 9.64
CA ASP A 161 12.03 3.44 10.68
C ASP A 161 12.32 1.99 10.28
N TYR A 162 11.41 1.36 9.52
CA TYR A 162 11.63 0.02 8.99
C TYR A 162 12.76 0.01 7.96
N GLU A 163 12.74 0.94 6.99
CA GLU A 163 13.81 1.10 5.99
C GLU A 163 15.17 1.37 6.64
N ARG A 164 15.22 2.24 7.62
CA ARG A 164 16.45 2.52 8.37
C ARG A 164 17.02 1.28 9.07
N LYS A 165 16.14 0.39 9.56
CA LYS A 165 16.60 -0.91 10.11
C LYS A 165 17.17 -1.83 9.03
N LEU A 166 16.63 -1.84 7.82
CA LEU A 166 17.19 -2.59 6.70
C LEU A 166 18.58 -2.04 6.31
N ILE A 167 18.74 -0.72 6.25
CA ILE A 167 20.01 -0.07 6.00
C ILE A 167 21.03 -0.40 7.10
N ALA A 168 20.65 -0.27 8.36
CA ALA A 168 21.52 -0.62 9.48
C ALA A 168 21.97 -2.10 9.46
N LYS A 169 21.13 -2.98 8.91
CA LYS A 169 21.49 -4.38 8.69
C LYS A 169 22.53 -4.52 7.56
N ALA A 170 22.33 -3.79 6.46
CA ALA A 170 23.28 -3.79 5.35
C ALA A 170 24.65 -3.23 5.74
N MET A 171 24.69 -2.17 6.55
CA MET A 171 25.92 -1.55 7.05
C MET A 171 26.85 -2.53 7.77
N LYS A 172 26.32 -3.59 8.40
CA LYS A 172 27.12 -4.56 9.17
C LYS A 172 28.13 -5.33 8.32
N ASN A 173 27.84 -5.49 7.04
CA ASN A 173 28.65 -6.27 6.10
C ASN A 173 29.21 -5.41 4.96
N ALA A 174 29.02 -4.10 5.01
CA ALA A 174 29.43 -3.18 3.96
C ALA A 174 30.93 -2.88 4.02
N GLY A 175 31.58 -2.81 2.84
CA GLY A 175 32.91 -2.24 2.71
C GLY A 175 32.92 -0.73 2.94
N GLU A 176 34.09 -0.13 3.04
CA GLU A 176 34.27 1.28 3.46
C GLU A 176 33.50 2.28 2.55
N GLU A 177 33.56 2.10 1.24
CA GLU A 177 32.85 2.97 0.29
C GLU A 177 31.35 2.81 0.40
N ARG A 178 30.89 1.56 0.42
CA ARG A 178 29.46 1.25 0.57
C ARG A 178 28.88 1.74 1.89
N LEU A 179 29.66 1.68 2.96
CA LEU A 179 29.26 2.20 4.26
C LEU A 179 28.99 3.72 4.21
N LYS A 180 29.82 4.48 3.49
CA LYS A 180 29.61 5.94 3.31
C LYS A 180 28.30 6.23 2.58
N GLU A 181 27.98 5.47 1.53
CA GLU A 181 26.71 5.59 0.79
C GLU A 181 25.51 5.27 1.68
N LEU A 182 25.57 4.15 2.42
CA LEU A 182 24.48 3.75 3.32
C LEU A 182 24.26 4.76 4.45
N LEU A 183 25.32 5.37 4.97
CA LEU A 183 25.20 6.46 5.95
C LEU A 183 24.49 7.68 5.37
N LEU A 184 24.78 8.07 4.13
CA LEU A 184 24.11 9.17 3.46
C LEU A 184 22.63 8.87 3.22
N ILE A 185 22.29 7.62 2.85
CA ILE A 185 20.90 7.19 2.69
C ILE A 185 20.16 7.26 4.03
N ASP A 186 20.76 6.76 5.13
CA ASP A 186 20.16 6.80 6.46
C ASP A 186 19.95 8.23 6.96
N GLU A 187 20.93 9.12 6.75
CA GLU A 187 20.84 10.53 7.05
C GLU A 187 19.69 11.19 6.29
N SER A 188 19.59 10.92 4.98
CA SER A 188 18.50 11.42 4.14
C SER A 188 17.13 10.96 4.63
N LEU A 189 16.98 9.68 4.98
CA LEU A 189 15.74 9.15 5.54
C LEU A 189 15.41 9.77 6.90
N SER A 190 16.41 10.04 7.72
CA SER A 190 16.18 10.68 9.03
C SER A 190 15.72 12.13 8.92
N ALA A 191 16.04 12.79 7.82
CA ALA A 191 15.64 14.19 7.56
C ALA A 191 14.19 14.32 7.04
N ILE A 192 13.54 13.24 6.68
CA ILE A 192 12.15 13.25 6.17
C ILE A 192 11.10 13.53 7.29
N ARG A 193 11.47 13.47 8.54
CA ARG A 193 10.60 13.69 9.72
C ARG A 193 10.16 15.11 9.92
#